data_938bac127fc5dce0a6e370b83dc8c6b1
#
_entry.id   938bac127fc5dce0a6e370b83dc8c6b1
#
_cell.length_a   1.000
_cell.length_b   1.000
_cell.length_c   1.000
_cell.angle_alpha   90.00
_cell.angle_beta   90.00
_cell.angle_gamma   90.00
#
_symmetry.space_group_name_H-M   'P 1'
#
loop_
_entity.id
_entity.type
_entity.pdbx_description
1 polymer ?
#
loop_
_entity_poly.entity_id
_entity_poly.type
_entity_poly.pdbx_seq_one_letter_code
_entity_poly.pdbx_strand_id
1 'polypeptide(L)'
;MAKKPNQALTVETLKHDDATRKNIPTAEYQSVMQKEEQNPVRVAYQRRNRDLDPQLVWRGKDEQDWSDLVVHAPPLYIQEKVHPKVLIDDLKRQTDQAAAGKAGTQQGFTTDLFADFNGLPDDNAKTEFYQHDAHWANRMILGDSLQVMASLAEREGLRGKVQCIYFDPPYGIKFNSNFQWSTTSRDVKDGNAEHITREPEQVKAFRDTWRDGIHSYLTYLRDRLTVARDLLTDTGSIFVQIGDENVHRVRAVMDEVFGEENSCSLIAFAKTTGFMSNTLPNISDYLLWYAKKKECVKFRQPLYPKTLGGDGAKEYTMADLGDGTRRSLTKAEKDLPASIPSGTRIFRLDNLRSQGSSEGGSLPFSFEGVTYPCGTNMHWKTRREGLERLGKSQRISGRGEGRTLCYVRFVDDFAAYPVSNIWTDSASGDNQVLQKLYVVQTLPKVIERCILMTTDPGDLVLDPTCGSGTTAYVAEQWGRRWITI
;
A
#
# COMPACT_ATOMS: atom_id res chain seq x y z
N MET A 1 -36.82 -13.61 -55.05
CA MET A 1 -36.63 -12.62 -53.99
C MET A 1 -35.29 -12.88 -53.32
N ALA A 2 -34.32 -12.07 -53.62
CA ALA A 2 -32.96 -12.21 -53.05
C ALA A 2 -33.01 -11.68 -51.61
N LYS A 3 -32.55 -12.48 -50.62
CA LYS A 3 -32.37 -12.06 -49.24
C LYS A 3 -31.28 -10.95 -49.20
N LYS A 4 -31.65 -9.79 -48.68
CA LYS A 4 -30.68 -8.73 -48.33
C LYS A 4 -29.64 -9.30 -47.33
N PRO A 5 -28.35 -9.00 -47.52
CA PRO A 5 -27.36 -9.42 -46.56
C PRO A 5 -27.65 -8.76 -45.20
N ASN A 6 -27.53 -9.56 -44.13
CA ASN A 6 -27.60 -9.05 -42.78
C ASN A 6 -26.49 -8.02 -42.59
N GLN A 7 -26.88 -6.76 -42.47
CA GLN A 7 -25.98 -5.72 -41.97
C GLN A 7 -25.60 -6.06 -40.52
N ALA A 8 -24.32 -6.25 -40.25
CA ALA A 8 -23.86 -6.40 -38.89
C ALA A 8 -24.27 -5.14 -38.11
N LEU A 9 -25.01 -5.34 -37.03
CA LEU A 9 -25.36 -4.28 -36.12
C LEU A 9 -24.09 -3.85 -35.37
N THR A 10 -23.60 -2.66 -35.67
CA THR A 10 -22.53 -2.02 -34.89
C THR A 10 -23.13 -1.51 -33.58
N VAL A 11 -22.58 -1.98 -32.48
CA VAL A 11 -22.89 -1.40 -31.17
C VAL A 11 -22.10 -0.10 -31.06
N GLU A 12 -22.79 1.03 -31.10
CA GLU A 12 -22.18 2.33 -30.79
C GLU A 12 -21.99 2.43 -29.29
N THR A 13 -20.75 2.49 -28.84
CA THR A 13 -20.43 2.88 -27.49
C THR A 13 -20.78 4.34 -27.27
N LEU A 14 -21.41 4.66 -26.13
CA LEU A 14 -21.68 6.03 -25.71
C LEU A 14 -20.39 6.85 -25.79
N LYS A 15 -20.34 7.75 -26.76
CA LYS A 15 -19.27 8.76 -26.85
C LYS A 15 -19.64 9.90 -25.94
N HIS A 16 -18.93 10.07 -24.84
CA HIS A 16 -18.94 11.34 -24.15
C HIS A 16 -18.17 12.35 -24.98
N ASP A 17 -18.73 13.54 -25.21
CA ASP A 17 -18.17 14.56 -26.11
C ASP A 17 -16.73 14.98 -25.75
N ASP A 18 -16.30 14.76 -24.51
CA ASP A 18 -14.96 15.04 -23.98
C ASP A 18 -14.07 13.79 -23.78
N ALA A 19 -14.49 12.62 -24.28
CA ALA A 19 -13.74 11.39 -24.07
C ALA A 19 -12.46 11.37 -24.93
N THR A 20 -11.32 11.51 -24.30
CA THR A 20 -10.00 11.41 -24.93
C THR A 20 -9.56 9.96 -25.19
N ARG A 21 -10.45 8.98 -24.96
CA ARG A 21 -10.15 7.56 -25.16
C ARG A 21 -10.08 7.23 -26.65
N LYS A 22 -8.86 6.94 -27.09
CA LYS A 22 -8.61 6.55 -28.49
C LYS A 22 -8.77 5.04 -28.77
N ASN A 23 -8.90 4.21 -27.71
CA ASN A 23 -8.70 2.76 -27.81
C ASN A 23 -9.94 1.94 -27.42
N ILE A 24 -11.15 2.46 -27.62
CA ILE A 24 -12.38 1.69 -27.38
C ILE A 24 -12.74 0.94 -28.67
N PRO A 25 -12.83 -0.40 -28.65
CA PRO A 25 -13.29 -1.15 -29.80
C PRO A 25 -14.76 -0.80 -30.11
N THR A 26 -15.04 -0.46 -31.36
CA THR A 26 -16.40 -0.11 -31.84
C THR A 26 -17.26 -1.31 -32.15
N ALA A 27 -16.65 -2.50 -32.27
CA ALA A 27 -17.31 -3.79 -32.43
C ALA A 27 -16.40 -4.86 -31.85
N GLU A 28 -16.94 -6.05 -31.58
CA GLU A 28 -16.18 -7.18 -31.01
C GLU A 28 -14.88 -7.54 -31.74
N TYR A 29 -14.67 -7.03 -32.94
CA TYR A 29 -13.54 -7.37 -33.80
C TYR A 29 -12.89 -6.17 -34.53
N GLN A 30 -13.28 -4.92 -34.22
CA GLN A 30 -12.68 -3.75 -34.87
C GLN A 30 -12.12 -2.79 -33.83
N SER A 31 -10.84 -2.46 -34.00
CA SER A 31 -10.18 -1.39 -33.25
C SER A 31 -10.58 -0.03 -33.84
N VAL A 32 -10.87 0.96 -32.97
CA VAL A 32 -11.05 2.35 -33.39
C VAL A 32 -9.76 3.05 -33.79
N MET A 33 -8.62 2.37 -33.61
CA MET A 33 -7.31 2.90 -33.97
C MET A 33 -7.08 2.84 -35.48
N GLN A 34 -6.47 3.89 -36.00
CA GLN A 34 -5.94 3.89 -37.38
C GLN A 34 -4.82 2.83 -37.49
N LYS A 35 -4.59 2.28 -38.69
CA LYS A 35 -3.55 1.27 -38.90
C LYS A 35 -2.16 1.74 -38.48
N GLU A 36 -1.87 3.02 -38.68
CA GLU A 36 -0.60 3.65 -38.29
C GLU A 36 -0.44 3.73 -36.76
N GLU A 37 -1.55 3.90 -36.02
CA GLU A 37 -1.57 3.96 -34.56
C GLU A 37 -1.42 2.58 -33.90
N GLN A 38 -1.66 1.50 -34.64
CA GLN A 38 -1.52 0.12 -34.16
C GLN A 38 -0.04 -0.32 -34.08
N ASN A 39 0.85 0.38 -34.74
CA ASN A 39 2.27 0.05 -34.67
C ASN A 39 2.81 0.27 -33.27
N PRO A 40 3.55 -0.71 -32.70
CA PRO A 40 4.14 -0.55 -31.38
C PRO A 40 5.19 0.56 -31.39
N VAL A 41 5.08 1.49 -30.47
CA VAL A 41 6.13 2.49 -30.24
C VAL A 41 7.28 1.81 -29.50
N ARG A 42 8.50 2.03 -29.94
CA ARG A 42 9.71 1.56 -29.27
C ARG A 42 10.22 2.66 -28.35
N VAL A 43 10.40 2.33 -27.09
CA VAL A 43 10.88 3.26 -26.06
C VAL A 43 12.18 2.73 -25.50
N ALA A 44 13.18 3.60 -25.38
CA ALA A 44 14.47 3.28 -24.79
C ALA A 44 14.59 3.85 -23.37
N TYR A 45 14.96 3.00 -22.44
CA TYR A 45 15.20 3.36 -21.04
C TYR A 45 16.66 3.07 -20.69
N GLN A 46 17.32 4.03 -20.04
CA GLN A 46 18.67 3.84 -19.54
C GLN A 46 18.67 2.85 -18.37
N ARG A 47 19.39 1.73 -18.53
CA ARG A 47 19.44 0.66 -17.53
C ARG A 47 20.44 0.93 -16.41
N ARG A 48 21.60 1.50 -16.76
CA ARG A 48 22.72 1.57 -15.83
C ARG A 48 22.81 2.87 -15.09
N ASN A 49 22.85 2.79 -13.76
CA ASN A 49 23.41 3.85 -12.94
C ASN A 49 24.93 3.66 -12.88
N ARG A 50 25.69 4.53 -13.54
CA ARG A 50 27.16 4.44 -13.64
C ARG A 50 27.86 4.87 -12.35
N ASP A 51 27.15 5.56 -11.48
CA ASP A 51 27.72 6.14 -10.26
C ASP A 51 27.56 5.21 -9.04
N LEU A 52 26.87 4.08 -9.21
CA LEU A 52 26.67 3.10 -8.15
C LEU A 52 27.84 2.11 -8.06
N ASP A 53 28.58 2.12 -6.97
CA ASP A 53 29.63 1.17 -6.63
C ASP A 53 29.61 0.90 -5.12
N PRO A 54 29.45 -0.33 -4.62
CA PRO A 54 29.41 -1.60 -5.36
C PRO A 54 28.05 -1.93 -6.01
N GLN A 55 28.09 -2.69 -7.11
CA GLN A 55 26.90 -3.17 -7.82
C GLN A 55 26.73 -4.68 -7.66
N LEU A 56 25.47 -5.13 -7.63
CA LEU A 56 25.16 -6.54 -7.80
C LEU A 56 25.34 -6.93 -9.26
N VAL A 57 26.21 -7.91 -9.53
CA VAL A 57 26.47 -8.43 -10.88
C VAL A 57 25.87 -9.82 -11.02
N TRP A 58 25.22 -10.10 -12.14
CA TRP A 58 24.71 -11.41 -12.50
C TRP A 58 24.98 -11.72 -13.96
N ARG A 59 24.87 -13.00 -14.34
CA ARG A 59 25.14 -13.46 -15.71
C ARG A 59 24.25 -12.73 -16.70
N GLY A 60 24.87 -12.15 -17.74
CA GLY A 60 24.18 -11.39 -18.79
C GLY A 60 23.92 -9.93 -18.46
N LYS A 61 24.23 -9.46 -17.24
CA LYS A 61 24.07 -8.05 -16.86
C LYS A 61 25.01 -7.17 -17.68
N ASP A 62 26.27 -7.56 -17.81
CA ASP A 62 27.27 -6.76 -18.52
C ASP A 62 26.89 -6.50 -19.98
N GLU A 63 26.35 -7.51 -20.68
CA GLU A 63 25.85 -7.36 -22.05
C GLU A 63 24.66 -6.39 -22.13
N GLN A 64 23.79 -6.41 -21.11
CA GLN A 64 22.61 -5.54 -21.03
C GLN A 64 22.97 -4.10 -20.66
N ASP A 65 24.02 -3.90 -19.85
CA ASP A 65 24.45 -2.57 -19.40
C ASP A 65 25.05 -1.71 -20.51
N TRP A 66 25.48 -2.33 -21.61
CA TRP A 66 25.97 -1.63 -22.81
C TRP A 66 24.84 -1.17 -23.75
N SER A 67 23.61 -1.57 -23.50
CA SER A 67 22.44 -1.23 -24.33
C SER A 67 21.31 -0.67 -23.48
N ASP A 68 20.58 0.27 -24.04
CA ASP A 68 19.33 0.73 -23.44
C ASP A 68 18.28 -0.40 -23.41
N LEU A 69 17.39 -0.34 -22.43
CA LEU A 69 16.23 -1.21 -22.38
C LEU A 69 15.22 -0.73 -23.44
N VAL A 70 15.10 -1.46 -24.53
CA VAL A 70 14.10 -1.18 -25.58
C VAL A 70 12.85 -1.98 -25.29
N VAL A 71 11.74 -1.30 -25.00
CA VAL A 71 10.43 -1.89 -24.72
C VAL A 71 9.46 -1.54 -25.84
N HIS A 72 8.69 -2.51 -26.29
CA HIS A 72 7.56 -2.28 -27.17
C HIS A 72 6.35 -1.82 -26.33
N ALA A 73 5.79 -0.68 -26.70
CA ALA A 73 4.58 -0.15 -26.08
C ALA A 73 3.37 -0.42 -27.02
N PRO A 74 2.68 -1.56 -26.87
CA PRO A 74 1.53 -1.87 -27.69
C PRO A 74 0.34 -0.99 -27.32
N PRO A 75 -0.63 -0.78 -28.22
CA PRO A 75 -1.87 -0.11 -27.85
C PRO A 75 -2.64 -0.96 -26.83
N LEU A 76 -3.29 -0.29 -25.87
CA LEU A 76 -4.17 -0.92 -24.90
C LEU A 76 -5.60 -0.89 -25.42
N TYR A 77 -6.26 -2.04 -25.42
CA TYR A 77 -7.65 -2.19 -25.85
C TYR A 77 -8.56 -2.37 -24.65
N ILE A 78 -9.70 -1.68 -24.65
CA ILE A 78 -10.75 -1.93 -23.68
C ILE A 78 -11.66 -3.01 -24.24
N GLN A 79 -11.76 -4.13 -23.52
CA GLN A 79 -12.70 -5.19 -23.80
C GLN A 79 -13.77 -5.16 -22.70
N GLU A 80 -14.97 -4.71 -23.03
CA GLU A 80 -16.13 -4.90 -22.17
C GLU A 80 -16.68 -6.31 -22.38
N LYS A 81 -16.28 -7.24 -21.54
CA LYS A 81 -16.84 -8.60 -21.51
C LYS A 81 -18.08 -8.71 -20.65
N VAL A 82 -19.00 -7.78 -20.76
CA VAL A 82 -20.34 -8.01 -20.20
C VAL A 82 -21.12 -8.80 -21.23
N HIS A 83 -21.33 -10.10 -20.98
CA HIS A 83 -22.15 -10.91 -21.86
C HIS A 83 -23.58 -10.32 -21.86
N PRO A 84 -24.15 -9.89 -23.01
CA PRO A 84 -25.46 -9.23 -23.06
C PRO A 84 -26.56 -10.03 -22.37
N LYS A 85 -26.44 -11.35 -22.34
CA LYS A 85 -27.36 -12.25 -21.67
C LYS A 85 -27.40 -12.01 -20.14
N VAL A 86 -26.31 -11.68 -19.49
CA VAL A 86 -26.28 -11.41 -18.04
C VAL A 86 -27.09 -10.17 -17.72
N LEU A 87 -26.99 -9.12 -18.55
CA LEU A 87 -27.81 -7.91 -18.40
C LEU A 87 -29.27 -8.19 -18.63
N ILE A 88 -29.63 -8.97 -19.67
CA ILE A 88 -31.01 -9.36 -19.99
C ILE A 88 -31.57 -10.24 -18.85
N ASP A 89 -30.83 -11.19 -18.35
CA ASP A 89 -31.26 -12.09 -17.27
C ASP A 89 -31.41 -11.33 -15.94
N ASP A 90 -30.59 -10.33 -15.66
CA ASP A 90 -30.72 -9.48 -14.48
C ASP A 90 -31.93 -8.54 -14.59
N LEU A 91 -32.19 -7.93 -15.75
CA LEU A 91 -33.35 -7.14 -16.03
C LEU A 91 -34.67 -7.97 -15.92
N LYS A 92 -34.66 -9.20 -16.44
CA LYS A 92 -35.80 -10.11 -16.28
C LYS A 92 -36.06 -10.44 -14.82
N ARG A 93 -35.01 -10.78 -14.07
CA ARG A 93 -35.12 -11.07 -12.64
C ARG A 93 -35.67 -9.90 -11.84
N GLN A 94 -35.26 -8.66 -12.16
CA GLN A 94 -35.75 -7.45 -11.52
C GLN A 94 -37.23 -7.21 -11.88
N THR A 95 -37.61 -7.42 -13.15
CA THR A 95 -39.01 -7.30 -13.62
C THR A 95 -39.91 -8.34 -12.98
N ASP A 96 -39.46 -9.60 -12.87
CA ASP A 96 -40.22 -10.67 -12.23
C ASP A 96 -40.37 -10.45 -10.71
N GLN A 97 -39.36 -9.87 -10.05
CA GLN A 97 -39.41 -9.49 -8.63
C GLN A 97 -40.39 -8.31 -8.40
N ALA A 98 -40.43 -7.35 -9.31
CA ALA A 98 -41.38 -6.23 -9.26
C ALA A 98 -42.82 -6.72 -9.52
N ALA A 99 -43.01 -7.65 -10.46
CA ALA A 99 -44.33 -8.24 -10.77
C ALA A 99 -44.86 -9.17 -9.66
N ALA A 100 -43.98 -9.81 -8.88
CA ALA A 100 -44.33 -10.72 -7.80
C ALA A 100 -44.82 -10.01 -6.52
N GLY A 101 -44.98 -8.67 -6.51
CA GLY A 101 -45.65 -7.92 -5.45
C GLY A 101 -44.99 -8.00 -4.06
N LYS A 102 -43.69 -8.33 -3.98
CA LYS A 102 -42.92 -8.22 -2.74
C LYS A 102 -42.45 -6.77 -2.55
N ALA A 103 -43.39 -5.85 -2.45
CA ALA A 103 -43.19 -4.50 -1.99
C ALA A 103 -43.05 -4.51 -0.47
N GLY A 104 -41.87 -4.89 0.01
CA GLY A 104 -41.41 -4.53 1.34
C GLY A 104 -40.51 -3.31 1.17
N THR A 105 -41.08 -2.13 1.47
CA THR A 105 -40.41 -0.87 1.82
C THR A 105 -38.91 -0.74 1.37
N GLN A 106 -38.72 -0.57 0.08
CA GLN A 106 -37.53 0.05 -0.45
C GLN A 106 -37.93 0.93 -1.62
N GLN A 107 -37.56 2.20 -1.55
CA GLN A 107 -37.69 3.16 -2.63
C GLN A 107 -37.26 2.49 -3.93
N GLY A 108 -38.19 2.54 -4.93
CA GLY A 108 -37.99 1.87 -6.19
C GLY A 108 -36.73 2.36 -6.88
N PHE A 109 -35.80 1.46 -7.02
CA PHE A 109 -34.70 1.60 -7.96
C PHE A 109 -35.33 1.45 -9.37
N THR A 110 -35.69 2.56 -9.96
CA THR A 110 -35.78 2.63 -11.42
C THR A 110 -34.35 2.63 -11.90
N THR A 111 -33.83 1.45 -12.27
CA THR A 111 -32.59 1.36 -13.02
C THR A 111 -32.83 2.05 -14.34
N ASP A 112 -32.41 3.30 -14.44
CA ASP A 112 -32.24 3.96 -15.71
C ASP A 112 -31.24 3.11 -16.50
N LEU A 113 -31.61 2.60 -17.68
CA LEU A 113 -30.72 1.84 -18.57
C LEU A 113 -29.46 2.62 -18.96
N PHE A 114 -29.44 3.90 -18.63
CA PHE A 114 -28.38 4.87 -18.88
C PHE A 114 -27.72 5.37 -17.59
N ALA A 115 -28.14 4.86 -16.42
CA ALA A 115 -27.47 5.19 -15.17
C ALA A 115 -26.07 4.59 -15.19
N ASP A 116 -25.12 5.44 -14.88
CA ASP A 116 -23.72 5.07 -14.78
C ASP A 116 -23.57 3.88 -13.81
N PHE A 117 -22.94 2.82 -14.24
CA PHE A 117 -22.86 1.51 -13.58
C PHE A 117 -22.04 1.53 -12.26
N ASN A 118 -21.73 2.70 -11.72
CA ASN A 118 -20.90 2.88 -10.51
C ASN A 118 -21.63 2.56 -9.19
N GLY A 119 -22.88 2.11 -9.22
CA GLY A 119 -23.57 1.60 -8.04
C GLY A 119 -23.84 2.61 -6.92
N LEU A 120 -23.70 3.91 -7.18
CA LEU A 120 -23.95 4.96 -6.20
C LEU A 120 -25.43 5.34 -6.21
N PRO A 121 -26.12 5.37 -5.05
CA PRO A 121 -27.57 5.54 -4.99
C PRO A 121 -28.10 6.96 -5.24
N ASP A 122 -27.21 7.98 -5.32
CA ASP A 122 -27.60 9.39 -5.46
C ASP A 122 -26.71 10.14 -6.44
N ASP A 123 -27.32 10.93 -7.32
CA ASP A 123 -26.63 11.81 -8.27
C ASP A 123 -25.72 12.86 -7.57
N ASN A 124 -26.05 13.27 -6.35
CA ASN A 124 -25.24 14.16 -5.54
C ASN A 124 -24.02 13.46 -4.91
N ALA A 125 -24.10 12.16 -4.64
CA ALA A 125 -22.96 11.38 -4.16
C ALA A 125 -21.86 11.23 -5.23
N LYS A 126 -22.23 11.31 -6.52
CA LYS A 126 -21.29 11.27 -7.65
C LYS A 126 -20.37 12.50 -7.70
N THR A 127 -20.82 13.65 -7.22
CA THR A 127 -20.15 14.94 -7.45
C THR A 127 -19.10 15.27 -6.42
N GLU A 128 -19.22 14.83 -5.18
CA GLU A 128 -18.32 15.24 -4.09
C GLU A 128 -17.19 14.25 -3.79
N PHE A 129 -17.40 12.95 -3.98
CA PHE A 129 -16.43 11.91 -3.59
C PHE A 129 -15.52 11.41 -4.72
N TYR A 130 -15.94 11.54 -5.98
CA TYR A 130 -15.24 10.96 -7.14
C TYR A 130 -15.04 11.98 -8.28
N GLN A 131 -14.75 13.24 -7.98
CA GLN A 131 -14.17 14.14 -8.97
C GLN A 131 -12.72 13.67 -9.31
N HIS A 132 -12.64 12.49 -9.89
CA HIS A 132 -11.56 12.21 -10.79
C HIS A 132 -11.69 13.21 -11.95
N ASP A 133 -10.60 13.86 -12.36
CA ASP A 133 -10.59 14.64 -13.59
C ASP A 133 -11.47 13.94 -14.60
N ALA A 134 -12.44 14.69 -15.15
CA ALA A 134 -13.51 14.18 -15.96
C ALA A 134 -13.03 13.00 -16.83
N HIS A 135 -13.71 11.86 -16.72
CA HIS A 135 -13.50 10.66 -17.54
C HIS A 135 -12.40 9.67 -17.14
N TRP A 136 -11.83 9.73 -15.92
CA TRP A 136 -10.97 8.64 -15.46
C TRP A 136 -11.81 7.36 -15.18
N ALA A 137 -11.31 6.20 -15.64
CA ALA A 137 -11.81 4.90 -15.19
C ALA A 137 -10.67 4.12 -14.55
N ASN A 138 -10.96 3.48 -13.42
CA ASN A 138 -10.09 2.47 -12.86
C ASN A 138 -10.00 1.29 -13.83
N ARG A 139 -8.83 0.64 -13.93
CA ARG A 139 -8.58 -0.34 -14.99
C ARG A 139 -7.88 -1.58 -14.46
N MET A 140 -8.36 -2.72 -14.93
CA MET A 140 -7.64 -3.99 -14.86
C MET A 140 -7.18 -4.33 -16.28
N ILE A 141 -5.88 -4.52 -16.48
CA ILE A 141 -5.27 -4.72 -17.79
C ILE A 141 -4.61 -6.10 -17.82
N LEU A 142 -5.04 -6.94 -18.74
CA LEU A 142 -4.39 -8.23 -18.98
C LEU A 142 -3.22 -8.06 -19.94
N GLY A 143 -2.01 -8.42 -19.51
CA GLY A 143 -0.82 -8.34 -20.38
C GLY A 143 0.48 -8.48 -19.60
N ASP A 144 1.61 -8.41 -20.33
CA ASP A 144 2.93 -8.34 -19.70
C ASP A 144 3.14 -6.95 -19.08
N SER A 145 3.42 -6.93 -17.78
CA SER A 145 3.52 -5.67 -17.02
C SER A 145 4.58 -4.71 -17.54
N LEU A 146 5.67 -5.21 -18.12
CA LEU A 146 6.72 -4.36 -18.72
C LEU A 146 6.17 -3.58 -19.93
N GLN A 147 5.50 -4.28 -20.85
CA GLN A 147 4.92 -3.67 -22.04
C GLN A 147 3.74 -2.77 -21.70
N VAL A 148 2.88 -3.20 -20.77
CA VAL A 148 1.72 -2.40 -20.34
C VAL A 148 2.17 -1.12 -19.65
N MET A 149 3.15 -1.17 -18.73
CA MET A 149 3.69 0.03 -18.09
C MET A 149 4.31 1.00 -19.11
N ALA A 150 5.05 0.48 -20.11
CA ALA A 150 5.58 1.32 -21.18
C ALA A 150 4.45 1.97 -22.02
N SER A 151 3.36 1.24 -22.28
CA SER A 151 2.19 1.76 -22.98
C SER A 151 1.47 2.84 -22.17
N LEU A 152 1.32 2.63 -20.85
CA LEU A 152 0.76 3.64 -19.95
C LEU A 152 1.60 4.92 -19.95
N ALA A 153 2.92 4.79 -19.94
CA ALA A 153 3.83 5.94 -19.97
C ALA A 153 3.74 6.73 -21.29
N GLU A 154 3.80 6.03 -22.43
CA GLU A 154 4.00 6.67 -23.74
C GLU A 154 2.70 6.98 -24.47
N ARG A 155 1.70 6.10 -24.37
CA ARG A 155 0.45 6.25 -25.11
C ARG A 155 -0.66 6.91 -24.30
N GLU A 156 -0.70 6.63 -23.00
CA GLU A 156 -1.71 7.19 -22.07
C GLU A 156 -1.22 8.44 -21.35
N GLY A 157 0.04 8.86 -21.55
CA GLY A 157 0.61 10.07 -20.95
C GLY A 157 0.75 9.99 -19.43
N LEU A 158 0.88 8.77 -18.87
CA LEU A 158 0.99 8.57 -17.42
C LEU A 158 2.42 8.62 -16.89
N ARG A 159 3.40 8.98 -17.71
CA ARG A 159 4.77 9.25 -17.24
C ARG A 159 4.76 10.33 -16.17
N GLY A 160 5.30 10.05 -14.99
CA GLY A 160 5.33 10.97 -13.86
C GLY A 160 3.96 11.28 -13.24
N LYS A 161 2.96 10.37 -13.37
CA LYS A 161 1.60 10.58 -12.86
C LYS A 161 1.16 9.60 -11.78
N VAL A 162 1.89 8.51 -11.57
CA VAL A 162 1.57 7.50 -10.57
C VAL A 162 2.14 7.93 -9.21
N GLN A 163 1.29 8.00 -8.19
CA GLN A 163 1.71 8.42 -6.85
C GLN A 163 2.25 7.26 -6.02
N CYS A 164 1.68 6.06 -6.18
CA CYS A 164 2.11 4.87 -5.45
C CYS A 164 2.12 3.65 -6.36
N ILE A 165 3.20 2.89 -6.31
CA ILE A 165 3.29 1.57 -6.94
C ILE A 165 3.41 0.53 -5.83
N TYR A 166 2.50 -0.44 -5.83
CA TYR A 166 2.63 -1.64 -5.00
C TYR A 166 2.99 -2.80 -5.91
N PHE A 167 4.18 -3.34 -5.75
CA PHE A 167 4.74 -4.36 -6.61
C PHE A 167 5.00 -5.64 -5.81
N ASP A 168 4.19 -6.67 -6.02
CA ASP A 168 4.33 -8.01 -5.43
C ASP A 168 4.78 -9.02 -6.50
N PRO A 169 6.07 -9.00 -6.91
CA PRO A 169 6.58 -9.86 -7.97
C PRO A 169 6.70 -11.31 -7.47
N PRO A 170 6.82 -12.29 -8.38
CA PRO A 170 7.26 -13.62 -7.99
C PRO A 170 8.56 -13.55 -7.18
N TYR A 171 8.66 -14.33 -6.08
CA TYR A 171 9.78 -14.19 -5.12
C TYR A 171 11.12 -14.78 -5.58
N GLY A 172 11.20 -15.35 -6.76
CA GLY A 172 12.43 -15.91 -7.30
C GLY A 172 12.87 -17.21 -6.66
N ILE A 173 11.98 -17.89 -5.97
CA ILE A 173 12.20 -19.20 -5.37
C ILE A 173 11.87 -20.32 -6.35
N LYS A 174 12.60 -21.42 -6.29
CA LYS A 174 12.31 -22.62 -7.09
C LYS A 174 11.06 -23.31 -6.52
N PHE A 175 9.89 -22.85 -6.91
CA PHE A 175 8.64 -23.58 -6.63
C PHE A 175 8.19 -24.36 -7.85
N ASN A 176 7.83 -25.59 -7.66
CA ASN A 176 7.26 -26.45 -8.69
C ASN A 176 5.75 -26.27 -8.88
N SER A 177 5.08 -25.50 -8.01
CA SER A 177 3.61 -25.42 -8.01
C SER A 177 3.03 -24.21 -7.29
N ASN A 178 3.14 -23.02 -7.87
CA ASN A 178 2.39 -21.85 -7.36
C ASN A 178 1.13 -21.53 -8.16
N PHE A 179 0.59 -22.49 -8.91
CA PHE A 179 -0.60 -22.26 -9.73
C PHE A 179 -1.81 -22.99 -9.22
N GLN A 180 -2.85 -22.23 -8.92
CA GLN A 180 -4.19 -22.73 -8.73
C GLN A 180 -4.73 -23.10 -10.12
N TRP A 181 -4.83 -24.41 -10.41
CA TRP A 181 -5.35 -24.92 -11.69
C TRP A 181 -6.85 -24.75 -11.86
N SER A 182 -7.57 -24.40 -10.80
CA SER A 182 -9.01 -24.20 -10.80
C SER A 182 -9.40 -23.11 -9.82
N THR A 183 -10.26 -22.20 -10.24
CA THR A 183 -10.89 -21.19 -9.37
C THR A 183 -11.86 -21.81 -8.35
N THR A 184 -12.23 -23.08 -8.52
CA THR A 184 -13.20 -23.81 -7.68
C THR A 184 -12.57 -24.80 -6.72
N SER A 185 -11.28 -25.17 -6.90
CA SER A 185 -10.58 -26.12 -6.02
C SER A 185 -9.50 -25.43 -5.20
N ARG A 186 -9.51 -25.66 -3.89
CA ARG A 186 -8.51 -25.14 -2.93
C ARG A 186 -7.32 -26.07 -2.71
N ASP A 187 -7.34 -27.28 -3.28
CA ASP A 187 -6.29 -28.27 -3.09
C ASP A 187 -5.19 -28.11 -4.14
N VAL A 188 -4.07 -27.54 -3.72
CA VAL A 188 -2.82 -27.47 -4.49
C VAL A 188 -1.84 -28.45 -3.84
N LYS A 189 -1.50 -29.52 -4.54
CA LYS A 189 -0.45 -30.47 -4.12
C LYS A 189 0.79 -30.24 -4.96
N ASP A 190 1.90 -29.97 -4.29
CA ASP A 190 3.21 -29.80 -4.91
C ASP A 190 3.62 -31.05 -5.69
N GLY A 191 4.07 -30.83 -6.93
CA GLY A 191 4.65 -31.90 -7.76
C GLY A 191 3.66 -32.74 -8.59
N ASN A 192 2.36 -32.44 -8.59
CA ASN A 192 1.40 -33.19 -9.39
C ASN A 192 1.24 -32.57 -10.78
N ALA A 193 1.69 -33.30 -11.80
CA ALA A 193 1.65 -32.88 -13.21
C ALA A 193 0.22 -32.61 -13.75
N GLU A 194 -0.81 -33.15 -13.09
CA GLU A 194 -2.21 -32.95 -13.44
C GLU A 194 -2.74 -31.57 -13.01
N HIS A 195 -1.99 -30.87 -12.14
CA HIS A 195 -2.36 -29.56 -11.60
C HIS A 195 -1.65 -28.41 -12.32
N ILE A 196 -0.92 -28.65 -13.39
CA ILE A 196 -0.28 -27.64 -14.23
C ILE A 196 -1.34 -27.08 -15.20
N THR A 197 -1.64 -25.80 -15.10
CA THR A 197 -2.54 -25.15 -16.06
C THR A 197 -1.96 -25.26 -17.47
N ARG A 198 -2.80 -25.66 -18.41
CA ARG A 198 -2.43 -25.83 -19.83
C ARG A 198 -2.53 -24.56 -20.65
N GLU A 199 -2.60 -23.39 -20.02
CA GLU A 199 -2.57 -22.13 -20.76
C GLU A 199 -1.15 -21.88 -21.26
N PRO A 200 -0.90 -21.96 -22.59
CA PRO A 200 0.46 -21.91 -23.16
C PRO A 200 1.20 -20.62 -22.82
N GLU A 201 0.47 -19.54 -22.59
CA GLU A 201 1.01 -18.21 -22.31
C GLU A 201 1.55 -18.10 -20.89
N GLN A 202 0.86 -18.66 -19.91
CA GLN A 202 1.35 -18.69 -18.52
C GLN A 202 2.56 -19.61 -18.39
N VAL A 203 2.54 -20.78 -19.03
CA VAL A 203 3.68 -21.71 -19.08
C VAL A 203 4.89 -21.07 -19.77
N LYS A 204 4.66 -20.27 -20.82
CA LYS A 204 5.73 -19.57 -21.54
C LYS A 204 6.35 -18.46 -20.72
N ALA A 205 5.53 -17.62 -20.07
CA ALA A 205 6.01 -16.58 -19.18
C ALA A 205 6.87 -17.14 -18.03
N PHE A 206 6.49 -18.30 -17.49
CA PHE A 206 7.24 -18.99 -16.43
C PHE A 206 8.55 -19.60 -16.91
N ARG A 207 8.56 -20.25 -18.05
CA ARG A 207 9.78 -20.84 -18.64
C ARG A 207 10.80 -19.76 -19.00
N ASP A 208 10.35 -18.66 -19.57
CA ASP A 208 11.24 -17.59 -20.03
C ASP A 208 11.77 -16.75 -18.85
N THR A 209 10.99 -16.57 -17.79
CA THR A 209 11.40 -15.79 -16.59
C THR A 209 12.47 -16.52 -15.77
N TRP A 210 12.45 -17.88 -15.73
CA TRP A 210 13.37 -18.66 -14.90
C TRP A 210 14.33 -19.54 -15.69
N ARG A 211 14.47 -19.32 -16.96
CA ARG A 211 15.35 -20.12 -17.81
C ARG A 211 16.76 -20.24 -17.27
N ASP A 212 17.34 -19.14 -16.81
CA ASP A 212 18.65 -19.05 -16.19
C ASP A 212 18.57 -18.84 -14.65
N GLY A 213 17.46 -19.24 -14.03
CA GLY A 213 17.25 -19.15 -12.60
C GLY A 213 17.25 -17.72 -12.07
N ILE A 214 18.03 -17.47 -11.02
CA ILE A 214 18.10 -16.16 -10.36
C ILE A 214 18.56 -15.03 -11.31
N HIS A 215 19.33 -15.34 -12.33
CA HIS A 215 19.86 -14.34 -13.26
C HIS A 215 18.74 -13.73 -14.13
N SER A 216 17.90 -14.55 -14.72
CA SER A 216 16.72 -14.07 -15.46
C SER A 216 15.72 -13.35 -14.54
N TYR A 217 15.59 -13.78 -13.29
CA TYR A 217 14.75 -13.11 -12.31
C TYR A 217 15.21 -11.68 -12.03
N LEU A 218 16.49 -11.49 -11.76
CA LEU A 218 17.04 -10.15 -11.48
C LEU A 218 16.92 -9.23 -12.70
N THR A 219 17.10 -9.74 -13.90
CA THR A 219 16.85 -8.99 -15.15
C THR A 219 15.37 -8.60 -15.26
N TYR A 220 14.46 -9.56 -15.05
CA TYR A 220 13.01 -9.33 -15.06
C TYR A 220 12.61 -8.20 -14.11
N LEU A 221 13.14 -8.21 -12.88
CA LEU A 221 12.86 -7.18 -11.89
C LEU A 221 13.43 -5.83 -12.29
N ARG A 222 14.71 -5.79 -12.69
CA ARG A 222 15.39 -4.54 -13.06
C ARG A 222 14.65 -3.82 -14.18
N ASP A 223 14.28 -4.54 -15.24
CA ASP A 223 13.60 -3.95 -16.38
C ASP A 223 12.24 -3.33 -15.99
N ARG A 224 11.45 -4.04 -15.17
CA ARG A 224 10.16 -3.52 -14.70
C ARG A 224 10.29 -2.36 -13.74
N LEU A 225 11.24 -2.42 -12.82
CA LEU A 225 11.52 -1.34 -11.89
C LEU A 225 12.01 -0.07 -12.60
N THR A 226 12.79 -0.23 -13.69
CA THR A 226 13.25 0.88 -14.51
C THR A 226 12.07 1.65 -15.14
N VAL A 227 11.11 0.94 -15.72
CA VAL A 227 9.90 1.55 -16.29
C VAL A 227 8.98 2.11 -15.20
N ALA A 228 8.82 1.36 -14.09
CA ALA A 228 8.01 1.79 -12.95
C ALA A 228 8.49 3.13 -12.36
N ARG A 229 9.82 3.33 -12.25
CA ARG A 229 10.40 4.60 -11.79
C ARG A 229 9.94 5.78 -12.63
N ASP A 230 9.86 5.61 -13.94
CA ASP A 230 9.46 6.69 -14.85
C ASP A 230 7.99 7.06 -14.73
N LEU A 231 7.13 6.11 -14.35
CA LEU A 231 5.71 6.36 -14.10
C LEU A 231 5.47 7.17 -12.82
N LEU A 232 6.35 7.07 -11.82
CA LEU A 232 6.18 7.75 -10.53
C LEU A 232 6.25 9.28 -10.66
N THR A 233 5.40 9.97 -9.88
CA THR A 233 5.54 11.41 -9.59
C THR A 233 6.83 11.66 -8.81
N ASP A 234 7.30 12.89 -8.76
CA ASP A 234 8.49 13.24 -7.96
C ASP A 234 8.29 12.98 -6.46
N THR A 235 7.06 13.09 -5.96
CA THR A 235 6.67 12.76 -4.57
C THR A 235 6.27 11.31 -4.38
N GLY A 236 6.30 10.51 -5.44
CA GLY A 236 5.77 9.15 -5.49
C GLY A 236 6.64 8.12 -4.79
N SER A 237 6.01 7.01 -4.45
CA SER A 237 6.60 5.90 -3.73
C SER A 237 6.38 4.56 -4.44
N ILE A 238 7.34 3.65 -4.31
CA ILE A 238 7.19 2.26 -4.67
C ILE A 238 7.44 1.35 -3.47
N PHE A 239 6.58 0.35 -3.30
CA PHE A 239 6.74 -0.73 -2.34
C PHE A 239 6.92 -2.04 -3.10
N VAL A 240 8.05 -2.71 -2.88
CA VAL A 240 8.32 -4.02 -3.46
C VAL A 240 8.24 -5.06 -2.37
N GLN A 241 7.27 -5.97 -2.48
CA GLN A 241 7.10 -7.08 -1.54
C GLN A 241 8.01 -8.24 -1.93
N ILE A 242 8.70 -8.83 -0.95
CA ILE A 242 9.65 -9.92 -1.20
C ILE A 242 9.84 -10.78 0.05
N GLY A 243 10.15 -12.06 -0.15
CA GLY A 243 10.54 -12.99 0.91
C GLY A 243 12.00 -12.83 1.34
N ASP A 244 12.33 -13.47 2.47
CA ASP A 244 13.66 -13.46 3.09
C ASP A 244 14.77 -13.96 2.13
N GLU A 245 14.45 -14.91 1.27
CA GLU A 245 15.42 -15.56 0.41
C GLU A 245 16.10 -14.59 -0.56
N ASN A 246 15.37 -13.58 -1.02
CA ASN A 246 15.87 -12.67 -2.06
C ASN A 246 15.82 -11.18 -1.70
N VAL A 247 15.42 -10.82 -0.47
CA VAL A 247 15.33 -9.41 -0.05
C VAL A 247 16.64 -8.63 -0.27
N HIS A 248 17.77 -9.25 0.01
CA HIS A 248 19.09 -8.65 -0.16
C HIS A 248 19.45 -8.37 -1.64
N ARG A 249 19.06 -9.27 -2.56
CA ARG A 249 19.27 -9.10 -4.01
C ARG A 249 18.34 -8.04 -4.59
N VAL A 250 17.06 -8.11 -4.22
CA VAL A 250 16.07 -7.13 -4.67
C VAL A 250 16.41 -5.75 -4.16
N ARG A 251 16.93 -5.64 -2.92
CA ARG A 251 17.43 -4.39 -2.37
C ARG A 251 18.54 -3.79 -3.23
N ALA A 252 19.53 -4.59 -3.63
CA ALA A 252 20.63 -4.13 -4.47
C ALA A 252 20.14 -3.66 -5.87
N VAL A 253 19.15 -4.34 -6.45
CA VAL A 253 18.52 -3.91 -7.71
C VAL A 253 17.76 -2.60 -7.52
N MET A 254 17.06 -2.43 -6.40
CA MET A 254 16.36 -1.18 -6.08
C MET A 254 17.33 -0.01 -5.90
N ASP A 255 18.46 -0.23 -5.20
CA ASP A 255 19.52 0.77 -5.06
C ASP A 255 20.08 1.19 -6.42
N GLU A 256 20.27 0.23 -7.35
CA GLU A 256 20.73 0.53 -8.71
C GLU A 256 19.71 1.35 -9.52
N VAL A 257 18.42 1.01 -9.44
CA VAL A 257 17.39 1.64 -10.25
C VAL A 257 16.95 2.99 -9.68
N PHE A 258 16.75 3.09 -8.38
CA PHE A 258 16.20 4.28 -7.73
C PHE A 258 17.26 5.18 -7.11
N GLY A 259 18.47 4.68 -6.85
CA GLY A 259 19.50 5.30 -6.03
C GLY A 259 19.34 4.91 -4.55
N GLU A 260 20.45 4.59 -3.87
CA GLU A 260 20.45 4.22 -2.45
C GLU A 260 19.94 5.34 -1.55
N GLU A 261 20.19 6.58 -1.93
CA GLU A 261 19.73 7.80 -1.25
C GLU A 261 18.20 7.91 -1.20
N ASN A 262 17.49 7.31 -2.16
CA ASN A 262 16.03 7.31 -2.25
C ASN A 262 15.37 6.15 -1.48
N SER A 263 16.16 5.33 -0.80
CA SER A 263 15.65 4.31 0.10
C SER A 263 15.01 4.94 1.33
N CYS A 264 13.73 4.66 1.56
CA CYS A 264 12.97 5.16 2.69
C CYS A 264 13.02 4.21 3.88
N SER A 265 12.67 2.94 3.68
CA SER A 265 12.65 1.94 4.75
C SER A 265 12.63 0.51 4.21
N LEU A 266 13.20 -0.41 5.01
CA LEU A 266 12.91 -1.82 4.95
C LEU A 266 11.87 -2.13 6.03
N ILE A 267 10.70 -2.60 5.63
CA ILE A 267 9.57 -2.91 6.51
C ILE A 267 9.44 -4.43 6.60
N ALA A 268 9.47 -4.98 7.81
CA ALA A 268 9.16 -6.39 8.06
C ALA A 268 7.70 -6.50 8.52
N PHE A 269 6.92 -7.41 7.94
CA PHE A 269 5.54 -7.65 8.34
C PHE A 269 5.26 -9.13 8.55
N ALA A 270 4.47 -9.45 9.58
CA ALA A 270 4.07 -10.82 9.87
C ALA A 270 3.00 -11.29 8.87
N LYS A 271 3.24 -12.44 8.23
CA LYS A 271 2.29 -13.11 7.33
C LYS A 271 1.58 -14.30 7.96
N THR A 272 2.16 -14.88 9.00
CA THR A 272 1.64 -16.04 9.71
C THR A 272 2.06 -16.02 11.17
N THR A 273 1.44 -16.87 11.99
CA THR A 273 1.72 -16.99 13.43
C THR A 273 2.85 -17.97 13.77
N GLY A 274 3.49 -18.55 12.77
CA GLY A 274 4.61 -19.48 12.96
C GLY A 274 4.20 -20.91 13.28
N PHE A 275 5.01 -21.86 12.82
CA PHE A 275 4.91 -23.29 13.10
C PHE A 275 6.24 -23.79 13.65
N MET A 276 6.23 -24.92 14.35
CA MET A 276 7.47 -25.57 14.78
C MET A 276 8.29 -25.97 13.55
N SER A 277 9.56 -25.60 13.55
CA SER A 277 10.53 -25.94 12.50
C SER A 277 11.86 -26.34 13.13
N ASN A 278 12.76 -26.94 12.35
CA ASN A 278 14.11 -27.31 12.81
C ASN A 278 15.03 -26.11 13.08
N THR A 279 14.64 -24.92 12.58
CA THR A 279 15.31 -23.64 12.82
C THR A 279 14.26 -22.62 13.26
N LEU A 280 14.59 -21.33 13.31
CA LEU A 280 13.60 -20.29 13.54
C LEU A 280 12.57 -20.29 12.41
N PRO A 281 11.25 -20.32 12.73
CA PRO A 281 10.22 -20.27 11.70
C PRO A 281 10.24 -18.91 11.00
N ASN A 282 10.22 -18.92 9.67
CA ASN A 282 10.06 -17.71 8.88
C ASN A 282 8.59 -17.26 8.87
N ILE A 283 8.27 -16.25 9.67
CA ILE A 283 6.90 -15.74 9.85
C ILE A 283 6.66 -14.41 9.14
N SER A 284 7.70 -13.80 8.54
CA SER A 284 7.63 -12.46 7.97
C SER A 284 8.06 -12.45 6.50
N ASP A 285 7.46 -11.51 5.77
CA ASP A 285 7.97 -11.02 4.50
C ASP A 285 8.38 -9.55 4.66
N TYR A 286 8.94 -8.97 3.62
CA TYR A 286 9.52 -7.65 3.63
C TYR A 286 8.90 -6.76 2.56
N LEU A 287 8.79 -5.47 2.86
CA LEU A 287 8.53 -4.42 1.88
C LEU A 287 9.77 -3.53 1.79
N LEU A 288 10.29 -3.41 0.59
CA LEU A 288 11.32 -2.43 0.25
C LEU A 288 10.60 -1.16 -0.19
N TRP A 289 10.66 -0.10 0.62
CA TRP A 289 10.04 1.18 0.30
C TRP A 289 11.09 2.16 -0.22
N TYR A 290 10.89 2.61 -1.46
CA TYR A 290 11.68 3.65 -2.12
C TYR A 290 10.79 4.80 -2.58
N ALA A 291 11.35 5.99 -2.58
CA ALA A 291 10.74 7.16 -3.20
C ALA A 291 11.32 7.40 -4.60
N LYS A 292 10.61 8.12 -5.46
CA LYS A 292 11.18 8.67 -6.68
C LYS A 292 12.29 9.67 -6.33
N LYS A 293 12.00 10.58 -5.38
CA LYS A 293 12.91 11.54 -4.75
C LYS A 293 12.58 11.61 -3.27
N LYS A 294 13.45 11.10 -2.42
CA LYS A 294 13.21 11.02 -0.98
C LYS A 294 13.04 12.38 -0.31
N GLU A 295 13.72 13.39 -0.81
CA GLU A 295 13.65 14.77 -0.28
C GLU A 295 12.26 15.41 -0.37
N CYS A 296 11.43 14.96 -1.31
CA CYS A 296 10.07 15.47 -1.50
C CYS A 296 8.99 14.39 -1.39
N VAL A 297 9.33 13.21 -0.86
CA VAL A 297 8.40 12.10 -0.72
C VAL A 297 7.14 12.49 0.07
N LYS A 298 5.96 12.16 -0.46
CA LYS A 298 4.71 12.31 0.28
C LYS A 298 4.66 11.25 1.38
N PHE A 299 4.64 11.67 2.65
CA PHE A 299 4.57 10.76 3.79
C PHE A 299 3.62 11.27 4.87
N ARG A 300 2.74 10.40 5.33
CA ARG A 300 1.87 10.57 6.49
C ARG A 300 2.16 9.48 7.50
N GLN A 301 2.55 9.88 8.70
CA GLN A 301 2.84 8.94 9.77
C GLN A 301 1.57 8.22 10.21
N PRO A 302 1.46 6.89 9.98
CA PRO A 302 0.38 6.11 10.56
C PRO A 302 0.58 5.98 12.07
N LEU A 303 -0.52 5.94 12.79
CA LEU A 303 -0.54 5.93 14.24
C LEU A 303 -1.36 4.76 14.77
N TYR A 304 -0.91 4.18 15.86
CA TYR A 304 -1.69 3.25 16.67
C TYR A 304 -2.29 3.96 17.86
N PRO A 305 -3.54 3.66 18.26
CA PRO A 305 -4.09 4.12 19.51
C PRO A 305 -3.29 3.52 20.68
N LYS A 306 -3.05 4.33 21.70
CA LYS A 306 -2.47 3.85 22.97
C LYS A 306 -3.52 3.14 23.79
N THR A 307 -3.19 1.96 24.30
CA THR A 307 -4.00 1.23 25.27
C THR A 307 -3.19 1.08 26.55
N LEU A 308 -3.80 1.40 27.69
CA LEU A 308 -3.13 1.28 29.00
C LEU A 308 -2.64 -0.15 29.23
N GLY A 309 -1.38 -0.30 29.64
CA GLY A 309 -0.71 -1.60 29.79
C GLY A 309 -0.24 -2.23 28.48
N GLY A 310 -0.71 -1.74 27.33
CA GLY A 310 -0.32 -2.20 25.99
C GLY A 310 0.82 -1.37 25.39
N ASP A 311 1.07 -1.61 24.10
CA ASP A 311 2.12 -0.91 23.38
C ASP A 311 1.87 0.60 23.33
N GLY A 312 2.94 1.38 23.38
CA GLY A 312 2.89 2.84 23.46
C GLY A 312 2.47 3.41 24.82
N ALA A 313 1.95 2.59 25.76
CA ALA A 313 1.50 3.03 27.07
C ALA A 313 2.02 2.20 28.26
N LYS A 314 2.94 1.28 28.07
CA LYS A 314 3.55 0.44 29.15
C LYS A 314 4.20 1.26 30.26
N GLU A 315 4.75 2.43 29.94
CA GLU A 315 5.43 3.31 30.89
C GLU A 315 4.48 4.24 31.67
N TYR A 316 3.20 4.26 31.33
CA TYR A 316 2.19 5.07 31.98
C TYR A 316 1.66 4.33 33.21
N THR A 317 2.40 4.49 34.34
CA THR A 317 2.20 3.72 35.58
C THR A 317 1.79 4.56 36.75
N MET A 318 1.55 5.86 36.56
CA MET A 318 1.19 6.81 37.60
C MET A 318 -0.24 7.30 37.38
N ALA A 319 -0.95 7.56 38.47
CA ALA A 319 -2.30 8.11 38.50
C ALA A 319 -2.33 9.48 39.20
N ASP A 320 -3.03 10.42 38.61
CA ASP A 320 -3.41 11.71 39.17
C ASP A 320 -4.92 11.65 39.41
N LEU A 321 -5.32 11.70 40.70
CA LEU A 321 -6.69 11.50 41.12
C LEU A 321 -7.57 12.76 40.99
N GLY A 322 -6.97 13.89 40.57
CA GLY A 322 -7.69 15.16 40.40
C GLY A 322 -7.88 15.96 41.67
N ASP A 323 -7.61 15.40 42.83
CA ASP A 323 -7.63 16.05 44.16
C ASP A 323 -6.24 16.58 44.58
N GLY A 324 -5.26 16.55 43.69
CA GLY A 324 -3.85 16.85 43.95
C GLY A 324 -3.02 15.64 44.36
N THR A 325 -3.65 14.47 44.55
CA THR A 325 -2.95 13.23 44.91
C THR A 325 -2.40 12.51 43.67
N ARG A 326 -1.11 12.25 43.65
CA ARG A 326 -0.42 11.46 42.65
C ARG A 326 0.18 10.22 43.25
N ARG A 327 -0.11 9.04 42.67
CA ARG A 327 0.38 7.74 43.14
C ARG A 327 0.71 6.80 41.99
N SER A 328 1.43 5.75 42.28
CA SER A 328 1.58 4.66 41.34
C SER A 328 0.27 3.90 41.17
N LEU A 329 0.00 3.38 39.96
CA LEU A 329 -1.08 2.44 39.74
C LEU A 329 -0.86 1.17 40.56
N THR A 330 -1.91 0.67 41.19
CA THR A 330 -1.92 -0.62 41.88
C THR A 330 -1.81 -1.76 40.88
N LYS A 331 -1.48 -2.98 41.34
CA LYS A 331 -1.42 -4.15 40.48
C LYS A 331 -2.78 -4.43 39.82
N ALA A 332 -3.87 -4.32 40.58
CA ALA A 332 -5.23 -4.51 40.06
C ALA A 332 -5.58 -3.51 38.96
N GLU A 333 -5.21 -2.24 39.07
CA GLU A 333 -5.45 -1.21 38.09
C GLU A 333 -4.61 -1.40 36.81
N LYS A 334 -3.40 -1.97 36.95
CA LYS A 334 -2.56 -2.33 35.80
C LYS A 334 -3.12 -3.52 35.06
N ASP A 335 -3.58 -4.53 35.78
CA ASP A 335 -4.11 -5.78 35.19
C ASP A 335 -5.52 -5.55 34.61
N LEU A 336 -6.32 -4.66 35.21
CA LEU A 336 -7.67 -4.31 34.76
C LEU A 336 -7.84 -2.78 34.71
N PRO A 337 -7.49 -2.11 33.61
CA PRO A 337 -7.60 -0.65 33.49
C PRO A 337 -9.02 -0.11 33.71
N ALA A 338 -10.05 -0.93 33.50
CA ALA A 338 -11.44 -0.55 33.82
C ALA A 338 -11.72 -0.38 35.29
N SER A 339 -10.84 -0.82 36.19
CA SER A 339 -10.96 -0.61 37.63
C SER A 339 -10.42 0.75 38.14
N ILE A 340 -9.82 1.52 37.23
CA ILE A 340 -9.30 2.86 37.56
C ILE A 340 -10.48 3.79 37.85
N PRO A 341 -10.47 4.54 38.98
CA PRO A 341 -11.56 5.44 39.29
C PRO A 341 -11.84 6.49 38.23
N SER A 342 -13.11 6.78 38.00
CA SER A 342 -13.51 7.79 37.01
C SER A 342 -12.91 9.17 37.40
N GLY A 343 -12.45 9.90 36.36
CA GLY A 343 -11.78 11.20 36.55
C GLY A 343 -10.29 11.12 36.83
N THR A 344 -9.73 9.92 37.03
CA THR A 344 -8.29 9.73 37.20
C THR A 344 -7.56 9.92 35.89
N ARG A 345 -6.51 10.72 35.88
CA ARG A 345 -5.63 10.90 34.71
C ARG A 345 -4.37 10.07 34.86
N ILE A 346 -4.05 9.27 33.86
CA ILE A 346 -2.89 8.40 33.90
C ILE A 346 -1.70 9.10 33.24
N PHE A 347 -0.54 9.03 33.88
CA PHE A 347 0.67 9.69 33.41
C PHE A 347 1.93 8.84 33.60
N ARG A 348 2.99 9.29 32.96
CA ARG A 348 4.37 8.85 33.21
C ARG A 348 5.26 10.03 33.57
N LEU A 349 6.39 9.73 34.18
CA LEU A 349 7.41 10.69 34.51
C LEU A 349 8.54 10.61 33.50
N ASP A 350 8.67 11.64 32.65
CA ASP A 350 9.70 11.76 31.64
C ASP A 350 10.90 12.59 32.14
N ASN A 351 12.06 12.30 31.63
CA ASN A 351 13.29 13.01 31.94
C ASN A 351 13.28 14.43 31.32
N LEU A 352 13.48 15.45 32.16
CA LEU A 352 13.60 16.86 31.76
C LEU A 352 15.02 17.27 31.40
N ARG A 353 16.01 16.39 31.50
CA ARG A 353 17.43 16.67 31.26
C ARG A 353 17.94 16.00 30.00
N SER A 354 18.89 16.64 29.34
CA SER A 354 19.64 16.09 28.19
C SER A 354 21.14 16.18 28.47
N GLN A 355 21.91 15.32 27.80
CA GLN A 355 23.38 15.36 27.82
C GLN A 355 23.92 16.61 27.12
N GLY A 356 25.09 17.05 27.59
CA GLY A 356 25.77 18.25 27.12
C GLY A 356 25.45 19.45 28.03
N SER A 357 26.43 20.33 28.20
CA SER A 357 26.24 21.61 28.89
C SER A 357 25.68 22.66 27.92
N SER A 358 24.81 23.53 28.41
CA SER A 358 24.39 24.73 27.68
C SER A 358 24.48 25.95 28.58
N GLU A 359 24.86 27.07 28.02
CA GLU A 359 24.97 28.33 28.76
C GLU A 359 23.58 28.72 29.32
N GLY A 360 23.49 28.89 30.63
CA GLY A 360 22.23 29.16 31.33
C GLY A 360 21.25 27.99 31.50
N GLY A 361 21.41 26.92 30.70
CA GLY A 361 20.53 25.71 30.73
C GLY A 361 20.90 24.69 31.81
N SER A 362 22.08 24.83 32.44
CA SER A 362 22.59 23.90 33.45
C SER A 362 22.39 24.37 34.88
N LEU A 363 21.76 25.52 35.08
CA LEU A 363 21.52 26.09 36.42
C LEU A 363 20.49 25.28 37.20
N PRO A 364 20.66 25.16 38.56
CA PRO A 364 19.65 24.52 39.38
C PRO A 364 18.29 25.23 39.31
N PHE A 365 17.21 24.46 39.41
CA PHE A 365 15.85 24.96 39.38
C PHE A 365 15.12 24.64 40.68
N SER A 366 14.49 25.66 41.30
CA SER A 366 13.72 25.51 42.52
C SER A 366 12.24 25.32 42.20
N PHE A 367 11.64 24.25 42.74
CA PHE A 367 10.23 23.91 42.60
C PHE A 367 9.69 23.40 43.93
N GLU A 368 8.58 23.96 44.41
CA GLU A 368 7.92 23.60 45.70
C GLU A 368 8.88 23.61 46.90
N GLY A 369 9.74 24.64 46.99
CA GLY A 369 10.70 24.77 48.05
C GLY A 369 11.93 23.87 48.02
N VAL A 370 12.03 22.98 47.00
CA VAL A 370 13.16 22.09 46.76
C VAL A 370 13.97 22.55 45.57
N THR A 371 15.31 22.56 45.71
CA THR A 371 16.21 22.92 44.62
C THR A 371 16.76 21.66 43.96
N TYR A 372 16.46 21.53 42.66
CA TYR A 372 16.87 20.40 41.84
C TYR A 372 18.11 20.75 41.01
N PRO A 373 19.24 20.05 41.18
CA PRO A 373 20.41 20.26 40.36
C PRO A 373 20.16 19.67 38.96
N CYS A 374 20.67 20.34 37.93
CA CYS A 374 20.59 19.78 36.57
C CYS A 374 21.51 18.57 36.39
N GLY A 375 22.64 18.54 37.11
CA GLY A 375 23.67 17.49 37.01
C GLY A 375 24.88 17.93 36.20
N THR A 376 25.99 17.18 36.39
CA THR A 376 27.25 17.46 35.70
C THR A 376 27.13 17.12 34.22
N ASN A 377 27.55 18.03 33.35
CA ASN A 377 27.46 17.89 31.89
C ASN A 377 26.05 17.59 31.37
N MET A 378 25.06 18.26 31.96
CA MET A 378 23.65 18.14 31.57
C MET A 378 23.00 19.53 31.50
N HIS A 379 21.92 19.62 30.73
CA HIS A 379 21.09 20.81 30.64
C HIS A 379 19.59 20.44 30.70
N TRP A 380 18.76 21.39 31.10
CA TRP A 380 17.30 21.23 31.04
C TRP A 380 16.84 21.28 29.57
N LYS A 381 15.91 20.41 29.20
CA LYS A 381 15.30 20.35 27.85
C LYS A 381 14.50 21.60 27.48
N THR A 382 14.26 22.47 28.47
CA THR A 382 13.57 23.76 28.27
C THR A 382 14.25 24.85 29.05
N ARG A 383 14.05 26.11 28.68
CA ARG A 383 14.56 27.29 29.42
C ARG A 383 13.86 27.43 30.76
N ARG A 384 14.41 28.27 31.62
CA ARG A 384 13.88 28.53 32.96
C ARG A 384 12.40 28.93 32.94
N GLU A 385 12.01 29.83 32.03
CA GLU A 385 10.60 30.27 31.89
C GLU A 385 9.69 29.09 31.45
N GLY A 386 10.23 28.13 30.71
CA GLY A 386 9.53 26.89 30.37
C GLY A 386 9.32 25.98 31.56
N LEU A 387 10.33 25.82 32.42
CA LEU A 387 10.18 25.08 33.68
C LEU A 387 9.15 25.76 34.64
N GLU A 388 9.18 27.07 34.72
CA GLU A 388 8.18 27.84 35.55
C GLU A 388 6.75 27.65 35.00
N ARG A 389 6.55 27.68 33.68
CA ARG A 389 5.24 27.39 33.05
C ARG A 389 4.79 25.96 33.32
N LEU A 390 5.71 24.99 33.19
CA LEU A 390 5.40 23.60 33.54
C LEU A 390 5.04 23.43 35.01
N GLY A 391 5.70 24.15 35.92
CA GLY A 391 5.36 24.18 37.33
C GLY A 391 3.95 24.72 37.58
N LYS A 392 3.63 25.88 37.01
CA LYS A 392 2.30 26.51 37.12
C LYS A 392 1.17 25.63 36.56
N SER A 393 1.48 24.84 35.53
CA SER A 393 0.53 23.91 34.89
C SER A 393 0.51 22.53 35.55
N GLN A 394 1.21 22.33 36.66
CA GLN A 394 1.33 21.06 37.40
C GLN A 394 1.90 19.92 36.48
N ARG A 395 2.74 20.29 35.50
CA ARG A 395 3.36 19.37 34.56
C ARG A 395 4.76 18.92 34.92
N ILE A 396 5.22 19.27 36.15
CA ILE A 396 6.45 18.76 36.72
C ILE A 396 6.20 18.10 38.05
N SER A 397 7.05 17.17 38.41
CA SER A 397 7.00 16.48 39.70
C SER A 397 8.40 16.11 40.17
N GLY A 398 8.69 16.30 41.45
CA GLY A 398 9.93 15.80 42.05
C GLY A 398 9.91 14.29 42.21
N ARG A 399 11.04 13.63 41.99
CA ARG A 399 11.23 12.20 42.25
C ARG A 399 12.46 12.00 43.13
N GLY A 400 12.29 11.19 44.20
CA GLY A 400 13.40 10.81 45.11
C GLY A 400 13.98 11.96 45.86
N GLU A 401 13.22 12.54 46.82
CA GLU A 401 13.67 13.54 47.82
C GLU A 401 14.57 14.66 47.23
N GLY A 402 14.12 15.32 46.17
CA GLY A 402 14.87 16.42 45.55
C GLY A 402 15.99 16.02 44.59
N ARG A 403 16.15 14.72 44.24
CA ARG A 403 17.23 14.28 43.35
C ARG A 403 16.94 14.51 41.86
N THR A 404 15.68 14.43 41.46
CA THR A 404 15.35 14.54 40.03
C THR A 404 14.01 15.24 39.84
N LEU A 405 13.96 16.22 38.96
CA LEU A 405 12.76 16.84 38.45
C LEU A 405 12.34 16.17 37.15
N CYS A 406 11.06 15.74 37.07
CA CYS A 406 10.51 15.01 35.92
C CYS A 406 9.34 15.76 35.31
N TYR A 407 9.14 15.57 34.02
CA TYR A 407 7.96 16.03 33.28
C TYR A 407 6.81 15.04 33.47
N VAL A 408 5.64 15.55 33.80
CA VAL A 408 4.39 14.79 33.92
C VAL A 408 3.74 14.76 32.56
N ARG A 409 3.81 13.62 31.89
CA ARG A 409 3.17 13.40 30.61
C ARG A 409 1.94 12.51 30.78
N PHE A 410 0.77 13.05 30.51
CA PHE A 410 -0.47 12.26 30.55
C PHE A 410 -0.60 11.41 29.28
N VAL A 411 -1.31 10.29 29.39
CA VAL A 411 -1.55 9.39 28.25
C VAL A 411 -2.40 10.06 27.17
N ASP A 412 -3.32 10.92 27.61
CA ASP A 412 -4.25 11.70 26.78
C ASP A 412 -3.62 12.95 26.14
N ASP A 413 -2.41 13.37 26.52
CA ASP A 413 -1.68 14.44 25.83
C ASP A 413 -1.43 14.12 24.35
N PHE A 414 -1.22 12.84 24.07
CA PHE A 414 -1.18 12.30 22.72
C PHE A 414 -1.63 10.84 22.76
N ALA A 415 -2.88 10.60 22.38
CA ALA A 415 -3.56 9.31 22.57
C ALA A 415 -3.09 8.21 21.62
N ALA A 416 -2.06 8.47 20.82
CA ALA A 416 -1.54 7.54 19.80
C ALA A 416 -0.01 7.46 19.85
N TYR A 417 0.56 6.47 19.16
CA TYR A 417 2.00 6.34 18.95
C TYR A 417 2.30 5.94 17.50
N PRO A 418 3.47 6.32 16.95
CA PRO A 418 3.78 6.07 15.55
C PRO A 418 3.97 4.57 15.27
N VAL A 419 3.46 4.14 14.12
CA VAL A 419 3.77 2.83 13.54
C VAL A 419 5.24 2.81 13.14
N SER A 420 5.98 1.77 13.53
CA SER A 420 7.37 1.54 13.15
C SER A 420 7.45 0.75 11.83
N ASN A 421 8.67 0.38 11.44
CA ASN A 421 8.92 -0.49 10.29
C ASN A 421 8.84 -2.00 10.60
N ILE A 422 8.30 -2.37 11.76
CA ILE A 422 8.02 -3.76 12.15
C ILE A 422 6.51 -3.89 12.40
N TRP A 423 5.81 -4.62 11.53
CA TRP A 423 4.37 -4.79 11.57
C TRP A 423 3.99 -6.20 12.02
N THR A 424 3.83 -6.40 13.30
CA THR A 424 3.48 -7.70 13.90
C THR A 424 1.98 -7.99 13.87
N ASP A 425 1.16 -6.96 13.75
CA ASP A 425 -0.30 -7.01 13.80
C ASP A 425 -0.94 -7.25 12.41
N SER A 426 -0.14 -7.46 11.38
CA SER A 426 -0.64 -7.79 10.05
C SER A 426 -1.25 -9.19 9.96
N ALA A 427 -0.69 -10.16 10.69
CA ALA A 427 -1.19 -11.55 10.71
C ALA A 427 -2.36 -11.77 11.70
N SER A 428 -2.58 -10.84 12.64
CA SER A 428 -3.62 -10.92 13.68
C SER A 428 -4.75 -9.94 13.38
N GLY A 429 -5.97 -10.40 13.39
CA GLY A 429 -7.18 -9.58 13.27
C GLY A 429 -8.08 -10.02 12.13
N ASP A 430 -9.26 -9.53 12.10
CA ASP A 430 -10.46 -9.78 11.31
C ASP A 430 -10.33 -10.28 9.84
N ASN A 431 -9.33 -11.11 9.57
CA ASN A 431 -9.16 -11.81 8.29
C ASN A 431 -10.32 -12.77 7.94
N GLN A 432 -11.34 -12.83 8.81
CA GLN A 432 -12.57 -13.58 8.51
C GLN A 432 -13.48 -12.89 7.50
N VAL A 433 -13.30 -11.59 7.26
CA VAL A 433 -14.18 -10.82 6.35
C VAL A 433 -13.82 -11.01 4.88
N LEU A 434 -12.55 -11.24 4.57
CA LEU A 434 -12.15 -11.63 3.21
C LEU A 434 -11.78 -13.11 3.22
N GLN A 435 -12.72 -13.96 2.75
CA GLN A 435 -12.39 -15.34 2.41
C GLN A 435 -11.13 -15.31 1.53
N LYS A 436 -10.11 -16.11 1.86
CA LYS A 436 -8.96 -16.29 0.97
C LYS A 436 -9.47 -16.76 -0.39
N LEU A 437 -9.57 -15.82 -1.32
CA LEU A 437 -10.00 -16.06 -2.70
C LEU A 437 -8.84 -16.55 -3.56
N TYR A 438 -7.61 -16.34 -3.10
CA TYR A 438 -6.40 -16.66 -3.84
C TYR A 438 -5.35 -17.30 -2.93
N VAL A 439 -4.55 -18.24 -3.47
CA VAL A 439 -3.59 -19.04 -2.69
C VAL A 439 -2.50 -18.17 -2.05
N VAL A 440 -2.05 -17.15 -2.77
CA VAL A 440 -0.99 -16.21 -2.34
C VAL A 440 -1.59 -14.81 -2.28
N GLN A 441 -2.51 -14.57 -1.33
CA GLN A 441 -3.14 -13.28 -1.18
C GLN A 441 -2.40 -12.45 -0.14
N THR A 442 -1.94 -11.27 -0.55
CA THR A 442 -1.37 -10.29 0.39
C THR A 442 -2.46 -9.73 1.31
N LEU A 443 -2.10 -9.53 2.55
CA LEU A 443 -3.00 -9.02 3.58
C LEU A 443 -3.42 -7.58 3.27
N PRO A 444 -4.74 -7.27 3.17
CA PRO A 444 -5.22 -5.92 2.85
C PRO A 444 -4.63 -4.84 3.75
N LYS A 445 -4.45 -5.11 5.03
CA LYS A 445 -3.88 -4.18 6.02
C LYS A 445 -2.45 -3.71 5.68
N VAL A 446 -1.66 -4.56 5.02
CA VAL A 446 -0.30 -4.23 4.58
C VAL A 446 -0.35 -3.20 3.46
N ILE A 447 -1.18 -3.47 2.44
CA ILE A 447 -1.37 -2.57 1.29
C ILE A 447 -2.03 -1.26 1.74
N GLU A 448 -3.04 -1.33 2.62
CA GLU A 448 -3.72 -0.18 3.20
C GLU A 448 -2.73 0.80 3.84
N ARG A 449 -1.80 0.31 4.65
CA ARG A 449 -0.76 1.15 5.27
C ARG A 449 0.12 1.81 4.23
N CYS A 450 0.57 1.07 3.22
CA CYS A 450 1.39 1.63 2.14
C CYS A 450 0.66 2.76 1.42
N ILE A 451 -0.60 2.55 1.06
CA ILE A 451 -1.43 3.53 0.38
C ILE A 451 -1.68 4.75 1.26
N LEU A 452 -2.10 4.56 2.52
CA LEU A 452 -2.40 5.67 3.44
C LEU A 452 -1.17 6.49 3.80
N MET A 453 0.01 5.88 3.86
CA MET A 453 1.26 6.60 4.13
C MET A 453 1.67 7.53 2.99
N THR A 454 1.39 7.18 1.74
CA THR A 454 2.05 7.80 0.58
C THR A 454 1.11 8.42 -0.44
N THR A 455 -0.21 8.34 -0.23
CA THR A 455 -1.20 8.85 -1.18
C THR A 455 -2.30 9.66 -0.50
N ASP A 456 -2.96 10.50 -1.30
CA ASP A 456 -4.21 11.19 -0.97
C ASP A 456 -5.39 10.61 -1.75
N PRO A 457 -6.65 10.84 -1.33
CA PRO A 457 -7.82 10.55 -2.16
C PRO A 457 -7.67 11.18 -3.55
N GLY A 458 -7.98 10.39 -4.60
CA GLY A 458 -7.81 10.79 -5.99
C GLY A 458 -6.41 10.56 -6.58
N ASP A 459 -5.37 10.28 -5.78
CA ASP A 459 -4.06 9.89 -6.29
C ASP A 459 -4.13 8.54 -7.02
N LEU A 460 -3.24 8.35 -8.00
CA LEU A 460 -3.17 7.13 -8.79
C LEU A 460 -2.24 6.09 -8.15
N VAL A 461 -2.79 4.89 -7.94
CA VAL A 461 -2.07 3.69 -7.48
C VAL A 461 -1.93 2.72 -8.65
N LEU A 462 -0.74 2.15 -8.83
CA LEU A 462 -0.45 1.12 -9.83
C LEU A 462 -0.01 -0.17 -9.13
N ASP A 463 -0.58 -1.29 -9.57
CA ASP A 463 -0.11 -2.63 -9.23
C ASP A 463 0.24 -3.39 -10.51
N PRO A 464 1.53 -3.57 -10.81
CA PRO A 464 1.97 -4.27 -12.02
C PRO A 464 1.91 -5.80 -11.94
N THR A 465 1.45 -6.35 -10.81
CA THR A 465 1.38 -7.80 -10.54
C THR A 465 0.12 -8.15 -9.78
N CYS A 466 -1.03 -7.79 -10.30
CA CYS A 466 -2.34 -7.73 -9.66
C CYS A 466 -2.71 -8.92 -8.74
N GLY A 467 -2.34 -10.16 -9.13
CA GLY A 467 -2.71 -11.35 -8.36
C GLY A 467 -4.21 -11.44 -8.08
N SER A 468 -4.58 -11.34 -6.80
CA SER A 468 -5.98 -11.38 -6.35
C SER A 468 -6.75 -10.05 -6.48
N GLY A 469 -6.09 -8.97 -6.92
CA GLY A 469 -6.70 -7.64 -6.99
C GLY A 469 -6.80 -6.91 -5.64
N THR A 470 -6.06 -7.35 -4.61
CA THR A 470 -6.14 -6.74 -3.28
C THR A 470 -5.76 -5.26 -3.31
N THR A 471 -4.78 -4.86 -4.12
CA THR A 471 -4.38 -3.45 -4.26
C THR A 471 -5.51 -2.60 -4.82
N ALA A 472 -6.20 -3.09 -5.87
CA ALA A 472 -7.37 -2.41 -6.44
C ALA A 472 -8.48 -2.24 -5.40
N TYR A 473 -8.79 -3.34 -4.68
CA TYR A 473 -9.81 -3.32 -3.63
C TYR A 473 -9.52 -2.27 -2.55
N VAL A 474 -8.29 -2.25 -2.04
CA VAL A 474 -7.89 -1.29 -1.00
C VAL A 474 -7.85 0.14 -1.54
N ALA A 475 -7.33 0.34 -2.75
CA ALA A 475 -7.29 1.67 -3.38
C ALA A 475 -8.71 2.24 -3.57
N GLU A 476 -9.65 1.42 -4.06
CA GLU A 476 -11.06 1.79 -4.20
C GLU A 476 -11.69 2.15 -2.85
N GLN A 477 -11.50 1.30 -1.84
CA GLN A 477 -12.03 1.52 -0.48
C GLN A 477 -11.60 2.88 0.09
N TRP A 478 -10.40 3.34 -0.24
CA TRP A 478 -9.85 4.57 0.27
C TRP A 478 -9.93 5.75 -0.72
N GLY A 479 -10.73 5.62 -1.78
CA GLY A 479 -10.98 6.68 -2.76
C GLY A 479 -9.76 7.07 -3.60
N ARG A 480 -8.87 6.10 -3.89
CA ARG A 480 -7.74 6.28 -4.80
C ARG A 480 -8.11 5.76 -6.18
N ARG A 481 -7.57 6.39 -7.21
CA ARG A 481 -7.61 5.84 -8.57
C ARG A 481 -6.64 4.67 -8.64
N TRP A 482 -6.95 3.66 -9.45
CA TRP A 482 -6.07 2.52 -9.56
C TRP A 482 -5.99 1.96 -10.98
N ILE A 483 -4.84 1.37 -11.29
CA ILE A 483 -4.57 0.53 -12.43
C ILE A 483 -3.89 -0.73 -11.92
N THR A 484 -4.36 -1.90 -12.35
CA THR A 484 -3.73 -3.19 -12.05
C THR A 484 -3.46 -3.96 -13.33
N ILE A 485 -2.36 -4.74 -13.37
CA ILE A 485 -1.89 -5.45 -14.56
C ILE A 485 -1.73 -6.94 -14.21
#